data_e2ecf659129a65df65df5f05ed296d55
#
_entry.id   e2ecf659129a65df65df5f05ed296d55
#
_cell.length_a   1.000
_cell.length_b   1.000
_cell.length_c   1.000
_cell.angle_alpha   90.00
_cell.angle_beta   90.00
_cell.angle_gamma   90.00
#
_symmetry.space_group_name_H-M   'P 1'
#
loop_
_entity.id
_entity.type
_entity.pdbx_description
1 polymer ?
#
loop_
_entity_poly.entity_id
_entity_poly.type
_entity_poly.pdbx_seq_one_letter_code
_entity_poly.pdbx_strand_id
1 'polypeptide(L)'
;MKDILLEAGFPLQFSEEAIEESLRIPTTITEKEIKTRRDLRGTCTFTIDPLDAKDFDDALSFQLLPSGQYEIGIHIADVSHYIEEGETLDQESYTRGTSVYLPDRVNPMLPENISNVLCSLRPLEDKLTFSVIVEITPNGKILSKWIGKTIIH
;
A
#
# COMPACT_ATOMS: atom_id res chain seq x y z
N MET A 1 -4.32 15.76 -23.11
CA MET A 1 -4.53 15.10 -21.79
C MET A 1 -4.26 16.02 -20.60
N LYS A 2 -3.16 16.82 -20.57
CA LYS A 2 -2.93 17.80 -19.47
C LYS A 2 -4.10 18.77 -19.30
N ASP A 3 -4.66 19.27 -20.41
CA ASP A 3 -5.74 20.25 -20.41
C ASP A 3 -7.03 19.66 -19.77
N ILE A 4 -7.29 18.38 -19.98
CA ILE A 4 -8.44 17.68 -19.37
C ILE A 4 -8.32 17.66 -17.84
N LEU A 5 -7.11 17.38 -17.31
CA LEU A 5 -6.87 17.41 -15.86
C LEU A 5 -7.05 18.82 -15.29
N LEU A 6 -6.50 19.83 -15.97
CA LEU A 6 -6.62 21.23 -15.55
C LEU A 6 -8.07 21.71 -15.57
N GLU A 7 -8.82 21.41 -16.64
CA GLU A 7 -10.23 21.73 -16.76
C GLU A 7 -11.08 21.05 -15.68
N ALA A 8 -10.68 19.84 -15.28
CA ALA A 8 -11.31 19.11 -14.19
C ALA A 8 -10.83 19.53 -12.78
N GLY A 9 -9.91 20.51 -12.70
CA GLY A 9 -9.42 21.05 -11.43
C GLY A 9 -8.34 20.21 -10.73
N PHE A 10 -7.74 19.22 -11.43
CA PHE A 10 -6.66 18.43 -10.85
C PHE A 10 -5.31 19.15 -10.95
N PRO A 11 -4.57 19.30 -9.83
CA PRO A 11 -3.23 19.85 -9.85
C PRO A 11 -2.27 18.88 -10.56
N LEU A 12 -1.44 19.39 -11.49
CA LEU A 12 -0.52 18.55 -12.26
C LEU A 12 0.80 18.29 -11.57
N GLN A 13 1.20 19.14 -10.63
CA GLN A 13 2.47 19.07 -9.92
C GLN A 13 2.22 19.09 -8.42
N PHE A 14 3.11 18.50 -7.67
CA PHE A 14 3.17 18.65 -6.22
C PHE A 14 3.86 19.97 -5.87
N SER A 15 3.55 20.52 -4.69
CA SER A 15 4.30 21.62 -4.12
C SER A 15 5.74 21.20 -3.82
N GLU A 16 6.66 22.18 -3.81
CA GLU A 16 8.06 21.91 -3.46
C GLU A 16 8.18 21.36 -2.05
N GLU A 17 7.38 21.89 -1.12
CA GLU A 17 7.32 21.46 0.27
C GLU A 17 6.87 19.98 0.40
N ALA A 18 5.84 19.55 -0.34
CA ALA A 18 5.39 18.16 -0.31
C ALA A 18 6.43 17.20 -0.89
N ILE A 19 7.13 17.61 -1.95
CA ILE A 19 8.24 16.83 -2.51
C ILE A 19 9.39 16.72 -1.51
N GLU A 20 9.81 17.83 -0.90
CA GLU A 20 10.86 17.80 0.12
C GLU A 20 10.51 16.94 1.31
N GLU A 21 9.25 17.01 1.80
CA GLU A 21 8.74 16.18 2.87
C GLU A 21 8.81 14.69 2.48
N SER A 22 8.34 14.34 1.29
CA SER A 22 8.38 12.97 0.79
C SER A 22 9.79 12.38 0.73
N LEU A 23 10.79 13.20 0.40
CA LEU A 23 12.20 12.78 0.30
C LEU A 23 12.88 12.61 1.68
N ARG A 24 12.31 13.17 2.76
CA ARG A 24 12.80 12.99 4.13
C ARG A 24 12.29 11.71 4.79
N ILE A 25 11.28 11.06 4.21
CA ILE A 25 10.71 9.83 4.76
C ILE A 25 11.78 8.72 4.74
N PRO A 26 12.05 8.06 5.89
CA PRO A 26 13.00 6.97 5.95
C PRO A 26 12.58 5.80 5.07
N THR A 27 13.50 5.28 4.27
CA THR A 27 13.24 4.12 3.39
C THR A 27 13.49 2.78 4.09
N THR A 28 14.12 2.80 5.27
CA THR A 28 14.51 1.59 6.00
C THR A 28 13.48 1.24 7.04
N ILE A 29 12.95 0.02 6.99
CA ILE A 29 12.10 -0.54 8.03
C ILE A 29 12.98 -0.94 9.21
N THR A 30 12.71 -0.42 10.39
CA THR A 30 13.51 -0.68 11.59
C THR A 30 13.08 -1.97 12.28
N GLU A 31 14.01 -2.63 12.98
CA GLU A 31 13.71 -3.79 13.83
C GLU A 31 12.65 -3.49 14.91
N LYS A 32 12.58 -2.25 15.38
CA LYS A 32 11.56 -1.81 16.32
C LYS A 32 10.17 -1.86 15.67
N GLU A 33 10.04 -1.39 14.45
CA GLU A 33 8.79 -1.40 13.69
C GLU A 33 8.36 -2.84 13.38
N ILE A 34 9.27 -3.68 12.92
CA ILE A 34 9.00 -5.10 12.64
C ILE A 34 8.40 -5.80 13.86
N LYS A 35 8.95 -5.58 15.06
CA LYS A 35 8.48 -6.19 16.31
C LYS A 35 7.08 -5.77 16.73
N THR A 36 6.56 -4.67 16.22
CA THR A 36 5.19 -4.20 16.52
C THR A 36 4.14 -4.79 15.59
N ARG A 37 4.57 -5.51 14.54
CA ARG A 37 3.70 -6.04 13.47
C ARG A 37 3.62 -7.56 13.52
N ARG A 38 2.53 -8.09 12.99
CA ARG A 38 2.45 -9.52 12.70
C ARG A 38 3.34 -9.82 11.48
N ASP A 39 4.34 -10.67 11.69
CA ASP A 39 5.31 -11.05 10.65
C ASP A 39 4.72 -12.14 9.75
N LEU A 40 4.48 -11.82 8.49
CA LEU A 40 3.98 -12.71 7.45
C LEU A 40 4.97 -12.90 6.30
N ARG A 41 6.23 -12.50 6.47
CA ARG A 41 7.27 -12.60 5.42
C ARG A 41 7.54 -14.01 4.95
N GLY A 42 7.22 -15.01 5.75
CA GLY A 42 7.32 -16.43 5.37
C GLY A 42 6.08 -17.00 4.71
N THR A 43 5.03 -16.21 4.53
CA THR A 43 3.77 -16.65 3.93
C THR A 43 3.74 -16.35 2.43
N CYS A 44 3.23 -17.30 1.63
CA CYS A 44 3.05 -17.08 0.20
C CYS A 44 2.14 -15.88 -0.03
N THR A 45 2.70 -14.82 -0.62
CA THR A 45 2.01 -13.55 -0.86
C THR A 45 2.15 -13.16 -2.33
N PHE A 46 1.12 -12.59 -2.93
CA PHE A 46 1.11 -12.21 -4.35
C PHE A 46 0.16 -11.04 -4.60
N THR A 47 0.40 -10.30 -5.69
CA THR A 47 -0.48 -9.26 -6.24
C THR A 47 -1.07 -9.72 -7.57
N ILE A 48 -2.18 -9.11 -8.00
CA ILE A 48 -2.81 -9.37 -9.30
C ILE A 48 -3.10 -8.04 -9.97
N ASP A 49 -2.14 -7.56 -10.74
CA ASP A 49 -2.13 -6.24 -11.35
C ASP A 49 -1.83 -6.31 -12.85
N PRO A 50 -2.10 -5.24 -13.62
CA PRO A 50 -1.61 -5.11 -14.98
C PRO A 50 -0.09 -5.25 -15.08
N LEU A 51 0.41 -5.76 -16.22
CA LEU A 51 1.82 -6.04 -16.43
C LEU A 51 2.72 -4.81 -16.27
N ASP A 52 2.21 -3.63 -16.55
CA ASP A 52 2.90 -2.34 -16.51
C ASP A 52 2.63 -1.54 -15.22
N ALA A 53 1.91 -2.11 -14.26
CA ALA A 53 1.68 -1.49 -12.94
C ALA A 53 3.00 -1.30 -12.19
N LYS A 54 3.07 -0.20 -11.42
CA LYS A 54 4.23 0.15 -10.59
C LYS A 54 3.86 0.41 -9.13
N ASP A 55 2.61 0.69 -8.90
CA ASP A 55 1.96 1.06 -7.64
C ASP A 55 1.05 -0.10 -7.19
N PHE A 56 1.66 -1.14 -6.63
CA PHE A 56 0.93 -2.29 -6.09
C PHE A 56 0.37 -1.92 -4.72
N ASP A 57 -0.90 -1.56 -4.65
CA ASP A 57 -1.53 -1.07 -3.42
C ASP A 57 -2.03 -2.20 -2.53
N ASP A 58 -2.38 -3.34 -3.10
CA ASP A 58 -2.91 -4.49 -2.39
C ASP A 58 -2.23 -5.81 -2.77
N ALA A 59 -2.25 -6.75 -1.83
CA ALA A 59 -1.76 -8.11 -2.01
C ALA A 59 -2.65 -9.10 -1.27
N LEU A 60 -2.59 -10.35 -1.70
CA LEU A 60 -3.23 -11.48 -1.04
C LEU A 60 -2.18 -12.43 -0.51
N SER A 61 -2.43 -13.05 0.64
CA SER A 61 -1.66 -14.17 1.11
C SER A 61 -2.51 -15.40 1.36
N PHE A 62 -1.87 -16.57 1.27
CA PHE A 62 -2.54 -17.84 1.45
C PHE A 62 -1.66 -18.82 2.23
N GLN A 63 -2.27 -19.48 3.21
CA GLN A 63 -1.64 -20.57 3.95
C GLN A 63 -2.65 -21.66 4.26
N LEU A 64 -2.26 -22.92 4.02
CA LEU A 64 -2.99 -24.09 4.50
C LEU A 64 -2.54 -24.38 5.94
N LEU A 65 -3.47 -24.32 6.89
CA LEU A 65 -3.20 -24.60 8.29
C LEU A 65 -3.15 -26.10 8.59
N PRO A 66 -2.44 -26.54 9.62
CA PRO A 66 -2.40 -27.94 10.06
C PRO A 66 -3.78 -28.53 10.37
N SER A 67 -4.76 -27.67 10.70
CA SER A 67 -6.16 -28.03 10.93
C SER A 67 -6.94 -28.39 9.65
N GLY A 68 -6.33 -28.19 8.46
CA GLY A 68 -7.00 -28.36 7.17
C GLY A 68 -7.86 -27.16 6.75
N GLN A 69 -7.76 -26.05 7.48
CA GLN A 69 -8.41 -24.79 7.18
C GLN A 69 -7.45 -23.88 6.41
N TYR A 70 -7.97 -22.81 5.81
CA TYR A 70 -7.19 -21.82 5.08
C TYR A 70 -7.07 -20.54 5.89
N GLU A 71 -5.87 -20.00 5.98
CA GLU A 71 -5.65 -18.62 6.39
C GLU A 71 -5.44 -17.79 5.12
N ILE A 72 -6.25 -16.74 4.96
CA ILE A 72 -6.18 -15.82 3.82
C ILE A 72 -5.91 -14.44 4.38
N GLY A 73 -4.87 -13.78 3.88
CA GLY A 73 -4.56 -12.39 4.17
C GLY A 73 -4.97 -11.48 3.02
N ILE A 74 -5.52 -10.33 3.35
CA ILE A 74 -5.78 -9.20 2.46
C ILE A 74 -4.94 -8.06 3.00
N HIS A 75 -3.96 -7.61 2.24
CA HIS A 75 -2.95 -6.66 2.66
C HIS A 75 -3.07 -5.38 1.85
N ILE A 76 -3.12 -4.25 2.51
CA ILE A 76 -3.08 -2.92 1.89
C ILE A 76 -1.81 -2.23 2.36
N ALA A 77 -1.11 -1.53 1.48
CA ALA A 77 0.06 -0.74 1.83
C ALA A 77 -0.25 0.20 3.02
N ASP A 78 0.60 0.16 4.06
CA ASP A 78 0.41 0.99 5.27
C ASP A 78 0.91 2.42 5.02
N VAL A 79 0.22 3.16 4.15
CA VAL A 79 0.54 4.55 3.78
C VAL A 79 0.60 5.44 5.02
N SER A 80 -0.28 5.24 5.98
CA SER A 80 -0.34 6.00 7.24
C SER A 80 0.87 5.81 8.15
N HIS A 81 1.76 4.86 7.86
CA HIS A 81 3.06 4.74 8.52
C HIS A 81 4.06 5.79 8.02
N TYR A 82 3.93 6.21 6.78
CA TYR A 82 4.88 7.10 6.09
C TYR A 82 4.42 8.55 6.06
N ILE A 83 3.11 8.80 6.10
CA ILE A 83 2.51 10.13 5.99
C ILE A 83 1.82 10.46 7.31
N GLU A 84 2.26 11.57 7.94
CA GLU A 84 1.69 12.05 9.20
C GLU A 84 0.48 12.95 8.91
N GLU A 85 -0.59 12.73 9.68
CA GLU A 85 -1.82 13.52 9.58
C GLU A 85 -1.57 14.99 9.87
N GLY A 86 -2.03 15.87 8.98
CA GLY A 86 -1.93 17.32 9.11
C GLY A 86 -0.66 17.96 8.53
N GLU A 87 0.34 17.15 8.13
CA GLU A 87 1.54 17.66 7.45
C GLU A 87 1.24 18.04 5.98
N THR A 88 2.18 18.69 5.31
CA THR A 88 1.97 19.24 3.95
C THR A 88 1.59 18.16 2.96
N LEU A 89 2.26 17.02 3.02
CA LEU A 89 2.03 15.89 2.12
C LEU A 89 0.63 15.28 2.31
N ASP A 90 0.16 15.17 3.56
CA ASP A 90 -1.20 14.71 3.88
C ASP A 90 -2.24 15.68 3.33
N GLN A 91 -2.08 16.99 3.58
CA GLN A 91 -2.99 18.03 3.11
C GLN A 91 -3.08 18.08 1.59
N GLU A 92 -1.94 17.95 0.89
CA GLU A 92 -1.93 17.94 -0.57
C GLU A 92 -2.58 16.65 -1.10
N SER A 93 -2.31 15.51 -0.51
CA SER A 93 -2.94 14.23 -0.85
C SER A 93 -4.44 14.26 -0.64
N TYR A 94 -4.90 14.85 0.46
CA TYR A 94 -6.32 15.08 0.73
C TYR A 94 -6.97 15.95 -0.35
N THR A 95 -6.30 17.01 -0.79
CA THR A 95 -6.79 17.89 -1.85
C THR A 95 -6.87 17.19 -3.19
N ARG A 96 -5.91 16.32 -3.51
CA ARG A 96 -5.91 15.51 -4.73
C ARG A 96 -6.98 14.43 -4.70
N GLY A 97 -7.19 13.80 -3.56
CA GLY A 97 -8.26 12.83 -3.26
C GLY A 97 -8.10 11.46 -3.92
N THR A 98 -7.43 11.36 -5.07
CA THR A 98 -7.21 10.10 -5.80
C THR A 98 -6.07 10.23 -6.81
N SER A 99 -5.50 9.11 -7.22
CA SER A 99 -4.70 9.04 -8.45
C SER A 99 -5.62 8.97 -9.67
N VAL A 100 -5.26 9.67 -10.74
CA VAL A 100 -6.03 9.68 -11.99
C VAL A 100 -5.21 9.00 -13.09
N TYR A 101 -5.73 7.88 -13.58
CA TYR A 101 -5.07 7.08 -14.62
C TYR A 101 -5.60 7.50 -16.00
N LEU A 102 -4.71 8.02 -16.84
CA LEU A 102 -4.98 8.39 -18.22
C LEU A 102 -4.23 7.45 -19.16
N PRO A 103 -4.63 7.32 -20.44
CA PRO A 103 -3.97 6.44 -21.39
C PRO A 103 -2.47 6.72 -21.61
N ASP A 104 -2.00 7.94 -21.35
CA ASP A 104 -0.63 8.39 -21.60
C ASP A 104 0.17 8.68 -20.31
N ARG A 105 -0.49 8.72 -19.15
CA ARG A 105 0.14 9.07 -17.86
C ARG A 105 -0.74 8.75 -16.67
N VAL A 106 -0.14 8.73 -15.49
CA VAL A 106 -0.83 8.83 -14.21
C VAL A 106 -0.63 10.23 -13.63
N ASN A 107 -1.68 10.82 -13.06
CA ASN A 107 -1.59 11.98 -12.17
C ASN A 107 -1.75 11.45 -10.74
N PRO A 108 -0.66 11.17 -10.01
CA PRO A 108 -0.73 10.42 -8.78
C PRO A 108 -1.24 11.27 -7.61
N MET A 109 -1.91 10.63 -6.65
CA MET A 109 -2.33 11.25 -5.38
C MET A 109 -1.11 11.54 -4.48
N LEU A 110 -0.12 10.68 -4.51
CA LEU A 110 1.12 10.77 -3.75
C LEU A 110 2.33 10.85 -4.68
N PRO A 111 3.45 11.50 -4.27
CA PRO A 111 4.70 11.48 -5.03
C PRO A 111 5.17 10.05 -5.35
N GLU A 112 5.75 9.85 -6.52
CA GLU A 112 6.12 8.51 -7.03
C GLU A 112 7.12 7.76 -6.14
N ASN A 113 7.98 8.45 -5.40
CA ASN A 113 8.88 7.83 -4.42
C ASN A 113 8.11 7.18 -3.27
N ILE A 114 6.89 7.62 -2.99
CA ILE A 114 6.00 7.00 -2.01
C ILE A 114 5.15 5.93 -2.69
N SER A 115 4.35 6.29 -3.68
CA SER A 115 3.39 5.37 -4.31
C SER A 115 4.08 4.18 -4.99
N ASN A 116 5.17 4.41 -5.74
CA ASN A 116 5.81 3.38 -6.56
C ASN A 116 6.99 2.67 -5.84
N VAL A 117 7.47 3.21 -4.70
CA VAL A 117 8.65 2.66 -4.02
C VAL A 117 8.34 2.27 -2.58
N LEU A 118 8.03 3.23 -1.71
CA LEU A 118 7.84 2.94 -0.29
C LEU A 118 6.59 2.09 -0.02
N CYS A 119 5.47 2.49 -0.59
CA CYS A 119 4.17 1.85 -0.37
C CYS A 119 3.91 0.68 -1.33
N SER A 120 4.43 0.72 -2.56
CA SER A 120 4.19 -0.34 -3.53
C SER A 120 4.65 -1.72 -3.02
N LEU A 121 3.75 -2.68 -3.01
CA LEU A 121 3.97 -4.06 -2.53
C LEU A 121 4.76 -4.89 -3.56
N ARG A 122 5.97 -4.44 -3.85
CA ARG A 122 6.85 -5.02 -4.88
C ARG A 122 7.37 -6.38 -4.43
N PRO A 123 7.52 -7.33 -5.36
CA PRO A 123 7.99 -8.67 -5.03
C PRO A 123 9.44 -8.65 -4.49
N LEU A 124 9.73 -9.56 -3.57
CA LEU A 124 11.04 -9.76 -2.93
C LEU A 124 11.54 -8.53 -2.15
N GLU A 125 10.63 -7.75 -1.60
CA GLU A 125 10.92 -6.62 -0.72
C GLU A 125 10.05 -6.70 0.53
N ASP A 126 10.64 -6.42 1.70
CA ASP A 126 9.85 -6.27 2.93
C ASP A 126 8.97 -5.03 2.83
N LYS A 127 7.66 -5.20 3.05
CA LYS A 127 6.67 -4.11 2.96
C LYS A 127 5.78 -4.05 4.19
N LEU A 128 5.53 -2.82 4.64
CA LEU A 128 4.60 -2.56 5.73
C LEU A 128 3.18 -2.49 5.20
N THR A 129 2.31 -3.28 5.83
CA THR A 129 0.90 -3.37 5.42
C THR A 129 -0.04 -3.26 6.61
N PHE A 130 -1.27 -2.85 6.33
CA PHE A 130 -2.40 -3.00 7.21
C PHE A 130 -3.30 -4.09 6.62
N SER A 131 -3.63 -5.10 7.42
CA SER A 131 -4.17 -6.34 6.88
C SER A 131 -5.40 -6.83 7.59
N VAL A 132 -6.25 -7.51 6.83
CA VAL A 132 -7.32 -8.36 7.32
C VAL A 132 -6.89 -9.80 7.09
N ILE A 133 -6.81 -10.60 8.15
CA ILE A 133 -6.52 -12.02 8.07
C ILE A 133 -7.78 -12.79 8.46
N VAL A 134 -8.19 -13.71 7.63
CA VAL A 134 -9.36 -14.56 7.88
C VAL A 134 -8.97 -16.02 7.85
N GLU A 135 -9.49 -16.77 8.83
CA GLU A 135 -9.45 -18.22 8.82
C GLU A 135 -10.77 -18.73 8.28
N ILE A 136 -10.73 -19.58 7.25
CA ILE A 136 -11.91 -20.12 6.60
C ILE A 136 -11.84 -21.64 6.47
N THR A 137 -13.02 -22.27 6.49
CA THR A 137 -13.14 -23.69 6.14
C THR A 137 -12.99 -23.90 4.64
N PRO A 138 -12.72 -25.14 4.15
CA PRO A 138 -12.73 -25.46 2.72
C PRO A 138 -14.02 -25.09 2.00
N ASN A 139 -15.14 -24.97 2.73
CA ASN A 139 -16.45 -24.58 2.18
C ASN A 139 -16.70 -23.06 2.25
N GLY A 140 -15.67 -22.25 2.57
CA GLY A 140 -15.75 -20.79 2.57
C GLY A 140 -16.39 -20.17 3.82
N LYS A 141 -16.67 -20.95 4.89
CA LYS A 141 -17.20 -20.39 6.15
C LYS A 141 -16.06 -19.74 6.94
N ILE A 142 -16.24 -18.46 7.27
CA ILE A 142 -15.29 -17.71 8.11
C ILE A 142 -15.40 -18.21 9.55
N LEU A 143 -14.27 -18.57 10.14
CA LEU A 143 -14.14 -19.03 11.52
C LEU A 143 -13.61 -17.91 12.43
N SER A 144 -12.61 -17.17 11.97
CA SER A 144 -12.03 -16.07 12.73
C SER A 144 -11.61 -14.94 11.80
N LYS A 145 -11.44 -13.73 12.38
CA LYS A 145 -10.92 -12.54 11.73
C LYS A 145 -9.90 -11.86 12.64
N TRP A 146 -8.83 -11.37 12.05
CA TRP A 146 -7.87 -10.51 12.71
C TRP A 146 -7.60 -9.30 11.81
N ILE A 147 -7.45 -8.11 12.40
CA ILE A 147 -7.17 -6.86 11.66
C ILE A 147 -6.04 -6.13 12.36
N GLY A 148 -5.05 -5.69 11.63
CA GLY A 148 -3.93 -4.96 12.22
C GLY A 148 -2.75 -4.77 11.27
N LYS A 149 -1.67 -4.23 11.83
CA LYS A 149 -0.43 -3.97 11.12
C LYS A 149 0.36 -5.26 10.91
N THR A 150 0.83 -5.46 9.68
CA THR A 150 1.63 -6.63 9.29
C THR A 150 2.89 -6.18 8.55
N ILE A 151 3.81 -7.12 8.36
CA ILE A 151 4.92 -7.03 7.42
C ILE A 151 4.89 -8.25 6.52
N ILE A 152 5.00 -8.05 5.22
CA ILE A 152 5.01 -9.08 4.16
C ILE A 152 6.30 -9.00 3.35
N HIS A 153 6.58 -10.02 2.52
CA HIS A 153 7.76 -10.05 1.64
C HIS A 153 7.38 -10.53 0.25
#